data_01de1fcdd8b57d4616f517204b03124c
#
_entry.id   01de1fcdd8b57d4616f517204b03124c
#
_cell.length_a   1.000
_cell.length_b   1.000
_cell.length_c   1.000
_cell.angle_alpha   90.00
_cell.angle_beta   90.00
_cell.angle_gamma   90.00
#
_symmetry.space_group_name_H-M   'P 1'
#
loop_
_entity.id
_entity.type
_entity.pdbx_description
1 polymer ?
#
loop_
_entity_poly.entity_id
_entity_poly.type
_entity_poly.pdbx_seq_one_letter_code
_entity_poly.pdbx_strand_id
1 'polypeptide(L)'
;MNTLSDAFLKSANSLVEENNKLKGQKAQLTEKCAKLNEQIKSQKEKIETLSNNRPTYLELGTPRGDKIPLGLSHHTLEKVLKALNCGLNVYLYGPSGSGKTYAAKQCAKALGVELYFTGAISNEYKLTGYMDAKGEYVATEFRKAYENGGLFLFDEIDGSFPQAVLAFNAALANDSMDFLDKNVSRNEKFYCIAAANTIGLGANRQYVGRNQLDAASLDRFVFVEWDYDENLERKVAGNDEWFEYVLKVRKVIDKLNLRHIVSPRASFFGAKLLGNGFSREDVENMVLWKGMDQATVDKILEYVIPVEIKSDYKGKVTFGEVNIGTSYYEKKLHPEVSFTTGSEVKKGEAILNIYGETRDKCHRLDAPADGIITYKVEEGQTIEEGQVVAMIEKA
;
A
#
# COMPACT_ATOMS: atom_id res chain seq x y z
N MET A 1 36.51 -30.68 57.67
CA MET A 1 35.94 -31.07 56.34
C MET A 1 34.42 -30.79 56.18
N ASN A 2 33.66 -30.51 57.26
CA ASN A 2 32.20 -30.31 57.14
C ASN A 2 31.74 -28.91 56.68
N THR A 3 32.56 -27.88 56.86
CA THR A 3 32.12 -26.48 56.53
C THR A 3 32.08 -26.13 55.06
N LEU A 4 32.92 -26.79 54.24
CA LEU A 4 32.90 -26.59 52.75
C LEU A 4 31.74 -27.31 52.08
N SER A 5 31.32 -28.48 52.61
CA SER A 5 30.17 -29.23 52.12
C SER A 5 28.85 -28.51 52.40
N ASP A 6 28.71 -27.85 53.57
CA ASP A 6 27.52 -27.12 53.98
C ASP A 6 27.36 -25.81 53.17
N ALA A 7 28.45 -25.13 52.83
CA ALA A 7 28.45 -23.94 51.95
C ALA A 7 28.03 -24.28 50.53
N PHE A 8 28.51 -25.42 50.00
CA PHE A 8 28.15 -25.89 48.68
C PHE A 8 26.67 -26.30 48.55
N LEU A 9 26.16 -27.02 49.60
CA LEU A 9 24.75 -27.38 49.72
C LEU A 9 23.82 -26.14 49.81
N LYS A 10 24.22 -25.13 50.56
CA LYS A 10 23.48 -23.86 50.60
C LYS A 10 23.44 -23.14 49.23
N SER A 11 24.56 -23.07 48.54
CA SER A 11 24.63 -22.47 47.23
C SER A 11 23.81 -23.26 46.18
N ALA A 12 23.84 -24.57 46.22
CA ALA A 12 23.06 -25.44 45.33
C ALA A 12 21.56 -25.26 45.57
N ASN A 13 21.12 -25.20 46.84
CA ASN A 13 19.72 -24.97 47.17
C ASN A 13 19.23 -23.58 46.73
N SER A 14 20.06 -22.55 46.92
CA SER A 14 19.75 -21.19 46.43
C SER A 14 19.59 -21.15 44.90
N LEU A 15 20.44 -21.82 44.15
CA LEU A 15 20.33 -21.93 42.68
C LEU A 15 19.08 -22.68 42.24
N VAL A 16 18.68 -23.73 42.97
CA VAL A 16 17.43 -24.46 42.70
C VAL A 16 16.19 -23.58 42.97
N GLU A 17 16.20 -22.82 44.06
CA GLU A 17 15.11 -21.88 44.34
C GLU A 17 15.01 -20.77 43.29
N GLU A 18 16.15 -20.20 42.88
CA GLU A 18 16.20 -19.18 41.81
C GLU A 18 15.72 -19.74 40.49
N ASN A 19 16.14 -20.96 40.10
CA ASN A 19 15.68 -21.63 38.87
C ASN A 19 14.17 -21.91 38.91
N ASN A 20 13.60 -22.30 40.06
CA ASN A 20 12.15 -22.51 40.21
C ASN A 20 11.39 -21.18 40.09
N LYS A 21 11.94 -20.10 40.65
CA LYS A 21 11.38 -18.75 40.52
C LYS A 21 11.39 -18.26 39.03
N LEU A 22 12.50 -18.46 38.35
CA LEU A 22 12.63 -18.13 36.91
C LEU A 22 11.69 -18.95 36.03
N LYS A 23 11.51 -20.25 36.32
CA LYS A 23 10.52 -21.09 35.63
C LYS A 23 9.10 -20.57 35.83
N GLY A 24 8.73 -20.14 37.05
CA GLY A 24 7.45 -19.52 37.32
C GLY A 24 7.24 -18.21 36.57
N GLN A 25 8.27 -17.36 36.54
CA GLN A 25 8.22 -16.11 35.77
C GLN A 25 8.11 -16.36 34.26
N LYS A 26 8.84 -17.34 33.71
CA LYS A 26 8.75 -17.74 32.30
C LYS A 26 7.33 -18.19 31.96
N ALA A 27 6.70 -19.02 32.80
CA ALA A 27 5.32 -19.46 32.60
C ALA A 27 4.32 -18.31 32.58
N GLN A 28 4.43 -17.37 33.53
CA GLN A 28 3.58 -16.16 33.58
C GLN A 28 3.77 -15.24 32.36
N LEU A 29 5.03 -15.07 31.91
CA LEU A 29 5.31 -14.28 30.70
C LEU A 29 4.76 -14.96 29.45
N THR A 30 4.87 -16.27 29.34
CA THR A 30 4.31 -17.02 28.20
C THR A 30 2.79 -16.89 28.14
N GLU A 31 2.10 -16.99 29.28
CA GLU A 31 0.64 -16.78 29.36
C GLU A 31 0.26 -15.32 28.98
N LYS A 32 1.05 -14.35 29.44
CA LYS A 32 0.82 -12.94 29.10
C LYS A 32 1.03 -12.67 27.61
N CYS A 33 2.05 -13.27 26.99
CA CYS A 33 2.29 -13.19 25.56
C CYS A 33 1.14 -13.83 24.76
N ALA A 34 0.62 -14.98 25.18
CA ALA A 34 -0.53 -15.62 24.54
C ALA A 34 -1.77 -14.70 24.56
N LYS A 35 -2.08 -14.11 25.73
CA LYS A 35 -3.20 -13.16 25.86
C LYS A 35 -3.03 -11.90 25.01
N LEU A 36 -1.81 -11.36 24.95
CA LEU A 36 -1.52 -10.21 24.09
C LEU A 36 -1.65 -10.54 22.59
N ASN A 37 -1.22 -11.72 22.17
CA ASN A 37 -1.37 -12.16 20.79
C ASN A 37 -2.85 -12.34 20.40
N GLU A 38 -3.69 -12.87 21.28
CA GLU A 38 -5.14 -12.92 21.06
C GLU A 38 -5.75 -11.53 20.95
N GLN A 39 -5.33 -10.59 21.81
CA GLN A 39 -5.79 -9.20 21.72
C GLN A 39 -5.36 -8.54 20.40
N ILE A 40 -4.12 -8.73 19.97
CA ILE A 40 -3.60 -8.23 18.68
C ILE A 40 -4.41 -8.82 17.53
N LYS A 41 -4.70 -10.13 17.55
CA LYS A 41 -5.52 -10.79 16.53
C LYS A 41 -6.93 -10.19 16.48
N SER A 42 -7.58 -10.06 17.64
CA SER A 42 -8.92 -9.45 17.75
C SER A 42 -8.93 -7.98 17.27
N GLN A 43 -7.89 -7.20 17.60
CA GLN A 43 -7.78 -5.82 17.15
C GLN A 43 -7.52 -5.74 15.64
N LYS A 44 -6.69 -6.62 15.07
CA LYS A 44 -6.48 -6.72 13.63
C LYS A 44 -7.78 -7.05 12.90
N GLU A 45 -8.55 -8.02 13.38
CA GLU A 45 -9.86 -8.37 12.83
C GLU A 45 -10.85 -7.19 12.92
N LYS A 46 -10.85 -6.44 14.02
CA LYS A 46 -11.66 -5.22 14.15
C LYS A 46 -11.21 -4.11 13.19
N ILE A 47 -9.91 -3.90 13.03
CA ILE A 47 -9.36 -2.93 12.06
C ILE A 47 -9.73 -3.33 10.64
N GLU A 48 -9.63 -4.60 10.31
CA GLU A 48 -10.00 -5.14 9.01
C GLU A 48 -11.51 -5.00 8.76
N THR A 49 -12.35 -5.30 9.75
CA THR A 49 -13.80 -5.11 9.67
C THR A 49 -14.17 -3.64 9.52
N LEU A 50 -13.51 -2.73 10.24
CA LEU A 50 -13.71 -1.28 10.14
C LEU A 50 -13.16 -0.72 8.82
N SER A 51 -12.07 -1.24 8.29
CA SER A 51 -11.52 -0.84 6.99
C SER A 51 -12.37 -1.38 5.84
N ASN A 52 -12.92 -2.59 5.97
CA ASN A 52 -13.85 -3.17 5.00
C ASN A 52 -15.25 -2.52 5.02
N ASN A 53 -15.62 -1.85 6.13
CA ASN A 53 -16.87 -1.08 6.24
C ASN A 53 -16.75 0.36 5.74
N ARG A 54 -15.64 0.79 5.18
CA ARG A 54 -15.59 2.09 4.49
C ARG A 54 -16.50 2.01 3.26
N PRO A 55 -17.43 2.96 3.08
CA PRO A 55 -18.35 2.92 1.96
C PRO A 55 -17.55 3.07 0.67
N THR A 56 -17.35 1.98 -0.03
CA THR A 56 -16.85 1.97 -1.41
C THR A 56 -17.96 2.31 -2.41
N TYR A 57 -19.19 2.39 -1.93
CA TYR A 57 -20.36 2.86 -2.67
C TYR A 57 -20.88 4.14 -2.01
N LEU A 58 -20.74 5.27 -2.70
CA LEU A 58 -21.36 6.52 -2.30
C LEU A 58 -22.70 6.69 -3.03
N GLU A 59 -23.74 6.93 -2.25
CA GLU A 59 -25.02 7.44 -2.74
C GLU A 59 -25.20 8.84 -2.17
N LEU A 60 -25.43 9.82 -3.03
CA LEU A 60 -25.79 11.16 -2.59
C LEU A 60 -27.30 11.30 -2.52
N GLY A 61 -27.80 11.63 -1.34
CA GLY A 61 -29.17 12.09 -1.18
C GLY A 61 -29.31 13.51 -1.73
N THR A 62 -30.19 13.72 -2.69
CA THR A 62 -30.57 15.08 -3.11
C THR A 62 -31.54 15.69 -2.10
N PRO A 63 -31.69 17.02 -2.05
CA PRO A 63 -32.71 17.66 -1.23
C PRO A 63 -34.16 17.21 -1.53
N ARG A 64 -34.36 16.56 -2.68
CA ARG A 64 -35.64 15.98 -3.10
C ARG A 64 -35.84 14.54 -2.67
N GLY A 65 -34.86 13.94 -1.97
CA GLY A 65 -34.89 12.54 -1.51
C GLY A 65 -34.42 11.50 -2.54
N ASP A 66 -34.05 11.93 -3.75
CA ASP A 66 -33.47 11.01 -4.75
C ASP A 66 -32.05 10.64 -4.36
N LYS A 67 -31.67 9.38 -4.64
CA LYS A 67 -30.31 8.90 -4.43
C LYS A 67 -29.58 8.81 -5.76
N ILE A 68 -28.48 9.53 -5.89
CA ILE A 68 -27.58 9.43 -7.05
C ILE A 68 -26.50 8.41 -6.76
N PRO A 69 -26.49 7.22 -7.40
CA PRO A 69 -25.44 6.26 -7.23
C PRO A 69 -24.17 6.74 -7.94
N LEU A 70 -23.10 6.98 -7.17
CA LEU A 70 -21.79 7.34 -7.70
C LEU A 70 -20.94 6.12 -8.06
N GLY A 71 -21.36 4.93 -7.62
CA GLY A 71 -20.65 3.68 -7.81
C GLY A 71 -19.45 3.51 -6.87
N LEU A 72 -18.49 2.70 -7.27
CA LEU A 72 -17.24 2.54 -6.53
C LEU A 72 -16.49 3.86 -6.46
N SER A 73 -16.21 4.31 -5.26
CA SER A 73 -15.67 5.64 -5.00
C SER A 73 -14.51 5.59 -4.02
N HIS A 74 -13.54 6.45 -4.21
CA HIS A 74 -12.44 6.65 -3.28
C HIS A 74 -12.96 7.15 -1.93
N HIS A 75 -12.39 6.69 -0.83
CA HIS A 75 -12.83 7.05 0.53
C HIS A 75 -12.79 8.57 0.82
N THR A 76 -11.94 9.32 0.11
CA THR A 76 -11.82 10.78 0.27
C THR A 76 -12.83 11.57 -0.59
N LEU A 77 -13.60 10.93 -1.50
CA LEU A 77 -14.49 11.63 -2.45
C LEU A 77 -15.53 12.51 -1.75
N GLU A 78 -16.08 12.05 -0.64
CA GLU A 78 -17.06 12.82 0.16
C GLU A 78 -16.48 14.14 0.65
N LYS A 79 -15.21 14.16 1.07
CA LYS A 79 -14.50 15.36 1.52
C LYS A 79 -14.36 16.39 0.39
N VAL A 80 -14.03 15.90 -0.82
CA VAL A 80 -13.94 16.76 -2.02
C VAL A 80 -15.29 17.36 -2.35
N LEU A 81 -16.36 16.56 -2.37
CA LEU A 81 -17.73 17.05 -2.63
C LEU A 81 -18.18 18.10 -1.62
N LYS A 82 -17.89 17.90 -0.33
CA LYS A 82 -18.20 18.88 0.71
C LYS A 82 -17.49 20.20 0.47
N ALA A 83 -16.20 20.17 0.10
CA ALA A 83 -15.44 21.38 -0.21
C ALA A 83 -16.00 22.13 -1.43
N LEU A 84 -16.34 21.41 -2.51
CA LEU A 84 -16.96 21.99 -3.70
C LEU A 84 -18.34 22.63 -3.38
N ASN A 85 -19.15 21.97 -2.56
CA ASN A 85 -20.45 22.50 -2.14
C ASN A 85 -20.33 23.76 -1.25
N CYS A 86 -19.19 23.97 -0.62
CA CYS A 86 -18.87 25.24 0.07
C CYS A 86 -18.40 26.34 -0.89
N GLY A 87 -18.40 26.11 -2.21
CA GLY A 87 -17.90 27.07 -3.20
C GLY A 87 -16.37 27.19 -3.25
N LEU A 88 -15.64 26.23 -2.68
CA LEU A 88 -14.18 26.26 -2.61
C LEU A 88 -13.56 25.53 -3.81
N ASN A 89 -12.44 26.07 -4.31
CA ASN A 89 -11.62 25.38 -5.29
C ASN A 89 -10.79 24.30 -4.61
N VAL A 90 -10.66 23.12 -5.21
CA VAL A 90 -9.99 21.98 -4.62
C VAL A 90 -8.71 21.62 -5.39
N TYR A 91 -7.60 21.46 -4.67
CA TYR A 91 -6.33 20.95 -5.21
C TYR A 91 -6.15 19.49 -4.76
N LEU A 92 -6.35 18.55 -5.69
CA LEU A 92 -6.13 17.12 -5.46
C LEU A 92 -4.67 16.78 -5.75
N TYR A 93 -3.90 16.44 -4.74
CA TYR A 93 -2.52 16.01 -4.93
C TYR A 93 -2.32 14.58 -4.45
N GLY A 94 -1.48 13.84 -5.16
CA GLY A 94 -1.16 12.45 -4.81
C GLY A 94 -0.58 11.69 -6.00
N PRO A 95 -0.21 10.41 -5.78
CA PRO A 95 0.53 9.64 -6.75
C PRO A 95 -0.22 9.45 -8.07
N SER A 96 0.56 9.22 -9.14
CA SER A 96 -0.01 8.95 -10.46
C SER A 96 -0.85 7.67 -10.45
N GLY A 97 -1.99 7.70 -11.14
CA GLY A 97 -2.87 6.53 -11.26
C GLY A 97 -3.80 6.30 -10.06
N SER A 98 -3.84 7.21 -9.07
CA SER A 98 -4.76 7.15 -7.91
C SER A 98 -6.23 7.44 -8.24
N GLY A 99 -6.56 7.84 -9.48
CA GLY A 99 -7.94 8.05 -9.89
C GLY A 99 -8.45 9.49 -9.76
N LYS A 100 -7.58 10.50 -9.62
CA LYS A 100 -7.96 11.94 -9.49
C LYS A 100 -8.91 12.43 -10.58
N THR A 101 -8.61 12.09 -11.84
CA THR A 101 -9.45 12.44 -12.99
C THR A 101 -10.83 11.74 -12.93
N TYR A 102 -10.86 10.50 -12.43
CA TYR A 102 -12.12 9.78 -12.23
C TYR A 102 -12.95 10.39 -11.10
N ALA A 103 -12.30 10.83 -10.03
CA ALA A 103 -12.95 11.56 -8.93
C ALA A 103 -13.65 12.83 -9.43
N ALA A 104 -13.02 13.61 -10.31
CA ALA A 104 -13.65 14.79 -10.89
C ALA A 104 -14.91 14.44 -11.71
N LYS A 105 -14.90 13.32 -12.46
CA LYS A 105 -16.10 12.81 -13.14
C LYS A 105 -17.22 12.45 -12.16
N GLN A 106 -16.90 11.80 -11.06
CA GLN A 106 -17.88 11.47 -10.03
C GLN A 106 -18.42 12.73 -9.34
N CYS A 107 -17.56 13.73 -9.09
CA CYS A 107 -17.97 15.02 -8.53
C CYS A 107 -18.92 15.76 -9.47
N ALA A 108 -18.60 15.86 -10.77
CA ALA A 108 -19.49 16.51 -11.75
C ALA A 108 -20.86 15.83 -11.81
N LYS A 109 -20.87 14.48 -11.83
CA LYS A 109 -22.12 13.70 -11.77
C LYS A 109 -22.91 13.97 -10.50
N ALA A 110 -22.25 14.04 -9.36
CA ALA A 110 -22.84 14.30 -8.06
C ALA A 110 -23.47 15.70 -7.96
N LEU A 111 -22.77 16.70 -8.53
CA LEU A 111 -23.23 18.08 -8.56
C LEU A 111 -24.29 18.34 -9.65
N GLY A 112 -24.53 17.37 -10.53
CA GLY A 112 -25.48 17.51 -11.64
C GLY A 112 -25.05 18.53 -12.68
N VAL A 113 -23.72 18.66 -12.91
CA VAL A 113 -23.12 19.62 -13.83
C VAL A 113 -22.24 18.92 -14.88
N GLU A 114 -21.98 19.60 -15.97
CA GLU A 114 -21.07 19.12 -17.01
C GLU A 114 -19.62 19.19 -16.54
N LEU A 115 -18.80 18.22 -16.99
CA LEU A 115 -17.36 18.18 -16.75
C LEU A 115 -16.61 18.76 -17.94
N TYR A 116 -15.84 19.78 -17.68
CA TYR A 116 -14.86 20.37 -18.61
C TYR A 116 -13.46 20.08 -18.09
N PHE A 117 -12.50 19.82 -18.97
CA PHE A 117 -11.14 19.56 -18.51
C PHE A 117 -10.07 20.10 -19.46
N THR A 118 -8.91 20.39 -18.88
CA THR A 118 -7.64 20.59 -19.60
C THR A 118 -6.52 19.83 -18.90
N GLY A 119 -5.52 19.40 -19.67
CA GLY A 119 -4.26 18.90 -19.11
C GLY A 119 -3.29 20.05 -18.81
N ALA A 120 -2.00 19.69 -18.63
CA ALA A 120 -0.93 20.69 -18.48
C ALA A 120 -0.91 21.68 -19.65
N ILE A 121 -0.70 22.95 -19.34
CA ILE A 121 -0.68 24.03 -20.32
C ILE A 121 0.70 24.69 -20.42
N SER A 122 1.07 25.07 -21.63
CA SER A 122 2.33 25.80 -21.92
C SER A 122 2.14 27.29 -22.13
N ASN A 123 0.90 27.74 -22.34
CA ASN A 123 0.58 29.14 -22.55
C ASN A 123 -0.86 29.46 -22.06
N GLU A 124 -1.13 30.73 -21.84
CA GLU A 124 -2.42 31.22 -21.32
C GLU A 124 -3.59 31.04 -22.28
N TYR A 125 -3.34 30.93 -23.59
CA TYR A 125 -4.42 30.78 -24.59
C TYR A 125 -5.22 29.49 -24.42
N LYS A 126 -4.64 28.50 -23.78
CA LYS A 126 -5.35 27.27 -23.38
C LYS A 126 -6.43 27.52 -22.30
N LEU A 127 -6.37 28.65 -21.61
CA LEU A 127 -7.40 29.10 -20.65
C LEU A 127 -8.23 30.23 -21.28
N THR A 128 -7.58 31.29 -21.77
CA THR A 128 -8.23 32.51 -22.21
C THR A 128 -8.88 32.41 -23.58
N GLY A 129 -8.53 31.41 -24.40
CA GLY A 129 -8.95 31.31 -25.79
C GLY A 129 -8.07 32.14 -26.72
N TYR A 130 -8.41 32.12 -27.99
CA TYR A 130 -7.68 32.85 -29.04
C TYR A 130 -8.62 33.27 -30.17
N MET A 131 -8.19 34.25 -30.97
CA MET A 131 -8.88 34.65 -32.20
C MET A 131 -8.32 33.80 -33.36
N ASP A 132 -9.19 33.20 -34.15
CA ASP A 132 -8.79 32.47 -35.35
C ASP A 132 -8.40 33.43 -36.52
N ALA A 133 -8.00 32.87 -37.65
CA ALA A 133 -7.59 33.61 -38.82
C ALA A 133 -8.72 34.44 -39.45
N LYS A 134 -9.98 34.19 -39.09
CA LYS A 134 -11.16 34.95 -39.52
C LYS A 134 -11.55 36.03 -38.56
N GLY A 135 -10.87 36.13 -37.39
CA GLY A 135 -11.21 37.05 -36.33
C GLY A 135 -12.35 36.54 -35.43
N GLU A 136 -12.67 35.26 -35.47
CA GLU A 136 -13.66 34.65 -34.60
C GLU A 136 -12.99 34.12 -33.33
N TYR A 137 -13.66 34.33 -32.17
CA TYR A 137 -13.17 33.86 -30.89
C TYR A 137 -13.36 32.34 -30.73
N VAL A 138 -12.30 31.62 -30.42
CA VAL A 138 -12.33 30.20 -30.13
C VAL A 138 -12.31 29.96 -28.62
N ALA A 139 -13.46 29.54 -28.08
CA ALA A 139 -13.65 29.33 -26.65
C ALA A 139 -12.97 28.02 -26.19
N THR A 140 -12.33 28.09 -25.02
CA THR A 140 -11.73 26.93 -24.33
C THR A 140 -12.75 26.22 -23.44
N GLU A 141 -12.40 25.01 -23.00
CA GLU A 141 -13.20 24.28 -22.00
C GLU A 141 -13.31 25.06 -20.68
N PHE A 142 -12.23 25.75 -20.28
CA PHE A 142 -12.27 26.63 -19.11
C PHE A 142 -13.31 27.76 -19.28
N ARG A 143 -13.28 28.45 -20.41
CA ARG A 143 -14.23 29.51 -20.72
C ARG A 143 -15.69 29.02 -20.68
N LYS A 144 -15.96 27.85 -21.26
CA LYS A 144 -17.30 27.25 -21.27
C LYS A 144 -17.78 26.95 -19.86
N ALA A 145 -16.93 26.35 -19.02
CA ALA A 145 -17.24 26.03 -17.64
C ALA A 145 -17.51 27.33 -16.83
N TYR A 146 -16.68 28.35 -17.02
CA TYR A 146 -16.75 29.63 -16.28
C TYR A 146 -18.02 30.39 -16.58
N GLU A 147 -18.39 30.49 -17.86
CA GLU A 147 -19.56 31.25 -18.34
C GLU A 147 -20.88 30.49 -18.17
N ASN A 148 -20.92 29.18 -18.47
CA ASN A 148 -22.17 28.41 -18.52
C ASN A 148 -22.42 27.60 -17.24
N GLY A 149 -21.43 27.51 -16.35
CA GLY A 149 -21.43 26.60 -15.21
C GLY A 149 -20.91 25.23 -15.59
N GLY A 150 -20.42 24.53 -14.58
CA GLY A 150 -19.84 23.20 -14.73
C GLY A 150 -18.68 22.99 -13.79
N LEU A 151 -18.18 21.76 -13.74
CA LEU A 151 -16.96 21.44 -13.03
C LEU A 151 -15.79 21.50 -14.01
N PHE A 152 -14.86 22.40 -13.78
CA PHE A 152 -13.61 22.49 -14.52
C PHE A 152 -12.53 21.71 -13.81
N LEU A 153 -11.97 20.70 -14.48
CA LEU A 153 -10.80 19.95 -14.04
C LEU A 153 -9.55 20.47 -14.74
N PHE A 154 -8.63 21.03 -13.98
CA PHE A 154 -7.28 21.34 -14.45
C PHE A 154 -6.34 20.19 -14.06
N ASP A 155 -6.20 19.21 -14.94
CA ASP A 155 -5.37 18.03 -14.70
C ASP A 155 -3.90 18.34 -14.95
N GLU A 156 -3.01 17.75 -14.15
CA GLU A 156 -1.57 17.99 -14.22
C GLU A 156 -1.15 19.47 -14.15
N ILE A 157 -1.84 20.26 -13.29
CA ILE A 157 -1.54 21.68 -13.13
C ILE A 157 -0.07 21.95 -12.78
N ASP A 158 0.56 21.06 -12.00
CA ASP A 158 1.97 21.11 -11.61
C ASP A 158 2.95 20.84 -12.77
N GLY A 159 2.46 20.32 -13.91
CA GLY A 159 3.20 20.21 -15.16
C GLY A 159 3.10 21.44 -16.05
N SER A 160 2.26 22.42 -15.68
CA SER A 160 2.01 23.62 -16.48
C SER A 160 3.10 24.67 -16.30
N PHE A 161 3.28 25.52 -17.29
CA PHE A 161 4.13 26.69 -17.16
C PHE A 161 3.55 27.67 -16.12
N PRO A 162 4.32 28.09 -15.10
CA PRO A 162 3.81 28.94 -14.01
C PRO A 162 3.16 30.23 -14.51
N GLN A 163 3.71 30.89 -15.54
CA GLN A 163 3.16 32.11 -16.12
C GLN A 163 1.76 31.89 -16.71
N ALA A 164 1.53 30.72 -17.34
CA ALA A 164 0.22 30.41 -17.90
C ALA A 164 -0.82 30.16 -16.78
N VAL A 165 -0.38 29.64 -15.62
CA VAL A 165 -1.24 29.42 -14.46
C VAL A 165 -1.63 30.75 -13.76
N LEU A 166 -0.81 31.79 -13.87
CA LEU A 166 -1.13 33.11 -13.31
C LEU A 166 -2.43 33.72 -13.89
N ALA A 167 -2.70 33.47 -15.18
CA ALA A 167 -3.97 33.88 -15.81
C ALA A 167 -5.18 33.25 -15.13
N PHE A 168 -5.04 32.04 -14.60
CA PHE A 168 -6.08 31.32 -13.86
C PHE A 168 -6.38 31.94 -12.49
N ASN A 169 -5.39 32.57 -11.86
CA ASN A 169 -5.55 33.20 -10.56
C ASN A 169 -6.60 34.33 -10.57
N ALA A 170 -6.62 35.11 -11.63
CA ALA A 170 -7.59 36.21 -11.78
C ALA A 170 -9.03 35.68 -11.82
N ALA A 171 -9.24 34.58 -12.55
CA ALA A 171 -10.57 33.96 -12.66
C ALA A 171 -11.04 33.32 -11.34
N LEU A 172 -10.12 32.75 -10.54
CA LEU A 172 -10.49 32.14 -9.26
C LEU A 172 -10.72 33.15 -8.13
N ALA A 173 -10.07 34.32 -8.22
CA ALA A 173 -10.14 35.37 -7.20
C ALA A 173 -11.35 36.32 -7.38
N ASN A 174 -11.81 36.45 -8.62
CA ASN A 174 -12.83 37.45 -8.97
C ASN A 174 -14.11 36.77 -9.47
N ASP A 175 -15.21 37.52 -9.41
CA ASP A 175 -16.49 37.05 -9.94
C ASP A 175 -16.64 37.32 -11.46
N SER A 176 -15.60 37.86 -12.09
CA SER A 176 -15.51 38.05 -13.53
C SER A 176 -14.07 37.93 -14.04
N MET A 177 -13.92 37.62 -15.31
CA MET A 177 -12.65 37.55 -16.01
C MET A 177 -12.76 38.18 -17.41
N ASP A 178 -11.73 38.92 -17.81
CA ASP A 178 -11.58 39.40 -19.17
C ASP A 178 -11.05 38.32 -20.08
N PHE A 179 -11.83 37.93 -21.07
CA PHE A 179 -11.44 37.12 -22.18
C PHE A 179 -11.16 37.99 -23.41
N LEU A 180 -10.58 37.45 -24.47
CA LEU A 180 -10.20 38.25 -25.64
C LEU A 180 -11.41 38.92 -26.36
N ASP A 181 -12.60 38.37 -26.20
CA ASP A 181 -13.83 38.88 -26.83
C ASP A 181 -14.66 39.76 -25.91
N LYS A 182 -14.69 39.49 -24.62
CA LYS A 182 -15.51 40.23 -23.65
C LYS A 182 -15.13 39.90 -22.19
N ASN A 183 -15.58 40.77 -21.26
CA ASN A 183 -15.63 40.41 -19.86
C ASN A 183 -16.76 39.42 -19.58
N VAL A 184 -16.51 38.42 -18.76
CA VAL A 184 -17.42 37.32 -18.44
C VAL A 184 -17.56 37.15 -16.94
N SER A 185 -18.78 37.22 -16.47
CA SER A 185 -19.13 36.93 -15.07
C SER A 185 -19.05 35.42 -14.81
N ARG A 186 -18.50 35.07 -13.66
CA ARG A 186 -18.44 33.67 -13.21
C ARG A 186 -19.85 33.16 -12.94
N ASN A 187 -20.17 32.00 -13.50
CA ASN A 187 -21.44 31.34 -13.24
C ASN A 187 -21.47 30.80 -11.78
N GLU A 188 -22.61 30.93 -11.11
CA GLU A 188 -22.81 30.47 -9.74
C GLU A 188 -22.57 28.92 -9.57
N LYS A 189 -22.77 28.18 -10.66
CA LYS A 189 -22.51 26.74 -10.71
C LYS A 189 -21.15 26.39 -11.30
N PHE A 190 -20.19 27.29 -11.28
CA PHE A 190 -18.82 27.03 -11.63
C PHE A 190 -18.08 26.39 -10.45
N TYR A 191 -17.53 25.19 -10.65
CA TYR A 191 -16.72 24.47 -9.69
C TYR A 191 -15.34 24.20 -10.28
N CYS A 192 -14.31 24.16 -9.43
CA CYS A 192 -12.95 23.96 -9.89
C CYS A 192 -12.21 22.90 -9.07
N ILE A 193 -11.63 21.93 -9.79
CA ILE A 193 -10.65 20.98 -9.26
C ILE A 193 -9.36 21.13 -10.05
N ALA A 194 -8.26 21.37 -9.34
CA ALA A 194 -6.91 21.18 -9.88
C ALA A 194 -6.38 19.83 -9.42
N ALA A 195 -5.81 19.05 -10.34
CA ALA A 195 -5.20 17.76 -10.00
C ALA A 195 -3.70 17.78 -10.32
N ALA A 196 -2.91 17.22 -9.39
CA ALA A 196 -1.45 17.23 -9.48
C ALA A 196 -0.82 15.95 -8.90
N ASN A 197 0.42 15.68 -9.28
CA ASN A 197 1.20 14.60 -8.67
C ASN A 197 2.12 15.12 -7.55
N THR A 198 2.24 16.43 -7.40
CA THR A 198 3.00 17.10 -6.34
C THR A 198 2.13 18.16 -5.66
N ILE A 199 2.59 18.66 -4.52
CA ILE A 199 1.93 19.77 -3.81
C ILE A 199 2.21 21.15 -4.42
N GLY A 200 2.78 21.19 -5.64
CA GLY A 200 3.08 22.44 -6.35
C GLY A 200 4.39 23.10 -5.98
N LEU A 201 5.26 22.46 -5.19
CA LEU A 201 6.59 22.98 -4.79
C LEU A 201 7.70 22.64 -5.78
N GLY A 202 7.36 22.11 -6.95
CA GLY A 202 8.30 21.74 -7.99
C GLY A 202 8.56 20.24 -8.10
N ALA A 203 9.58 19.88 -8.87
CA ALA A 203 9.97 18.51 -9.13
C ALA A 203 10.41 17.76 -7.85
N ASN A 204 10.12 16.47 -7.81
CA ASN A 204 10.65 15.57 -6.80
C ASN A 204 11.36 14.38 -7.47
N ARG A 205 11.83 13.42 -6.69
CA ARG A 205 12.56 12.25 -7.20
C ARG A 205 11.80 11.43 -8.23
N GLN A 206 10.50 11.28 -8.07
CA GLN A 206 9.63 10.47 -8.94
C GLN A 206 9.06 11.30 -10.11
N TYR A 207 8.73 12.56 -9.86
CA TYR A 207 8.07 13.47 -10.79
C TYR A 207 8.99 14.64 -11.14
N VAL A 208 9.90 14.41 -12.07
CA VAL A 208 10.96 15.39 -12.46
C VAL A 208 10.47 16.49 -13.40
N GLY A 209 9.39 16.26 -14.13
CA GLY A 209 8.81 17.24 -15.08
C GLY A 209 7.75 18.11 -14.43
N ARG A 210 7.92 18.51 -13.17
CA ARG A 210 6.95 19.35 -12.43
C ARG A 210 7.56 20.70 -12.10
N ASN A 211 6.75 21.75 -12.31
CA ASN A 211 7.11 23.13 -12.06
C ASN A 211 6.69 23.57 -10.66
N GLN A 212 7.41 24.52 -10.10
CA GLN A 212 6.99 25.20 -8.89
C GLN A 212 5.88 26.20 -9.24
N LEU A 213 4.75 26.10 -8.55
CA LEU A 213 3.65 27.05 -8.65
C LEU A 213 3.83 28.20 -7.66
N ASP A 214 3.32 29.37 -8.03
CA ASP A 214 3.33 30.53 -7.15
C ASP A 214 2.47 30.30 -5.90
N ALA A 215 2.95 30.80 -4.74
CA ALA A 215 2.25 30.64 -3.47
C ALA A 215 0.84 31.28 -3.49
N ALA A 216 0.68 32.41 -4.18
CA ALA A 216 -0.63 33.04 -4.33
C ALA A 216 -1.59 32.21 -5.19
N SER A 217 -1.07 31.42 -6.14
CA SER A 217 -1.87 30.44 -6.89
C SER A 217 -2.36 29.30 -6.00
N LEU A 218 -1.47 28.78 -5.16
CA LEU A 218 -1.77 27.67 -4.27
C LEU A 218 -2.76 28.07 -3.18
N ASP A 219 -2.68 29.30 -2.66
CA ASP A 219 -3.58 29.84 -1.61
C ASP A 219 -5.06 29.92 -2.03
N ARG A 220 -5.35 29.85 -3.33
CA ARG A 220 -6.72 29.85 -3.87
C ARG A 220 -7.43 28.51 -3.82
N PHE A 221 -6.75 27.48 -3.33
CA PHE A 221 -7.27 26.14 -3.25
C PHE A 221 -7.26 25.58 -1.84
N VAL A 222 -8.22 24.74 -1.54
CA VAL A 222 -8.15 23.82 -0.41
C VAL A 222 -7.47 22.52 -0.85
N PHE A 223 -6.46 22.10 -0.11
CA PHE A 223 -5.66 20.93 -0.46
C PHE A 223 -6.29 19.66 0.06
N VAL A 224 -6.44 18.68 -0.79
CA VAL A 224 -6.93 17.35 -0.44
C VAL A 224 -5.96 16.30 -0.96
N GLU A 225 -5.34 15.56 -0.05
CA GLU A 225 -4.51 14.43 -0.38
C GLU A 225 -5.34 13.30 -0.98
N TRP A 226 -4.86 12.75 -2.10
CA TRP A 226 -5.53 11.73 -2.87
C TRP A 226 -4.56 10.57 -3.11
N ASP A 227 -4.35 9.79 -2.05
CA ASP A 227 -3.45 8.65 -2.07
C ASP A 227 -4.09 7.41 -2.70
N TYR A 228 -3.38 6.28 -2.72
CA TYR A 228 -3.95 5.02 -3.17
C TYR A 228 -4.99 4.50 -2.16
N ASP A 229 -6.15 4.12 -2.68
CA ASP A 229 -7.18 3.40 -1.92
C ASP A 229 -7.08 1.91 -2.26
N GLU A 230 -6.37 1.15 -1.42
CA GLU A 230 -6.13 -0.28 -1.64
C GLU A 230 -7.43 -1.08 -1.72
N ASN A 231 -8.46 -0.70 -0.96
CA ASN A 231 -9.76 -1.38 -0.99
C ASN A 231 -10.50 -1.13 -2.31
N LEU A 232 -10.45 0.09 -2.80
CA LEU A 232 -11.00 0.45 -4.11
C LEU A 232 -10.21 -0.25 -5.22
N GLU A 233 -8.86 -0.22 -5.14
CA GLU A 233 -7.95 -0.85 -6.10
C GLU A 233 -8.24 -2.35 -6.22
N ARG A 234 -8.34 -3.09 -5.09
CA ARG A 234 -8.68 -4.51 -5.04
C ARG A 234 -9.99 -4.81 -5.76
N LYS A 235 -11.04 -4.03 -5.47
CA LYS A 235 -12.37 -4.20 -6.08
C LYS A 235 -12.38 -3.92 -7.58
N VAL A 236 -11.67 -2.88 -8.00
CA VAL A 236 -11.56 -2.52 -9.42
C VAL A 236 -10.72 -3.53 -10.19
N ALA A 237 -9.67 -4.08 -9.58
CA ALA A 237 -8.85 -5.12 -10.19
C ALA A 237 -9.63 -6.42 -10.41
N GLY A 238 -10.48 -6.83 -9.44
CA GLY A 238 -11.30 -8.03 -9.54
C GLY A 238 -10.52 -9.36 -9.59
N ASN A 239 -9.23 -9.33 -9.21
CA ASN A 239 -8.34 -10.47 -9.09
C ASN A 239 -7.48 -10.29 -7.85
N ASP A 240 -7.87 -10.94 -6.76
CA ASP A 240 -7.22 -10.76 -5.45
C ASP A 240 -5.77 -11.23 -5.43
N GLU A 241 -5.47 -12.37 -6.08
CA GLU A 241 -4.11 -12.91 -6.12
C GLU A 241 -3.14 -11.93 -6.82
N TRP A 242 -3.54 -11.43 -7.99
CA TRP A 242 -2.75 -10.46 -8.73
C TRP A 242 -2.61 -9.14 -7.97
N PHE A 243 -3.68 -8.66 -7.35
CA PHE A 243 -3.66 -7.45 -6.53
C PHE A 243 -2.65 -7.56 -5.37
N GLU A 244 -2.70 -8.66 -4.59
CA GLU A 244 -1.76 -8.88 -3.47
C GLU A 244 -0.30 -8.92 -3.96
N TYR A 245 -0.07 -9.55 -5.09
CA TYR A 245 1.26 -9.57 -5.69
C TYR A 245 1.75 -8.18 -6.09
N VAL A 246 0.92 -7.39 -6.77
CA VAL A 246 1.23 -6.00 -7.14
C VAL A 246 1.50 -5.15 -5.90
N LEU A 247 0.71 -5.34 -4.84
CA LEU A 247 0.89 -4.62 -3.58
C LEU A 247 2.22 -4.97 -2.91
N LYS A 248 2.61 -6.26 -2.89
CA LYS A 248 3.92 -6.70 -2.39
C LYS A 248 5.06 -6.06 -3.19
N VAL A 249 4.99 -6.10 -4.52
CA VAL A 249 5.98 -5.47 -5.41
C VAL A 249 6.11 -3.97 -5.12
N ARG A 250 4.99 -3.25 -4.98
CA ARG A 250 4.95 -1.82 -4.64
C ARG A 250 5.68 -1.53 -3.33
N LYS A 251 5.35 -2.28 -2.26
CA LYS A 251 5.98 -2.14 -0.94
C LYS A 251 7.48 -2.39 -0.98
N VAL A 252 7.93 -3.37 -1.77
CA VAL A 252 9.36 -3.67 -1.94
C VAL A 252 10.07 -2.54 -2.71
N ILE A 253 9.47 -2.01 -3.76
CA ILE A 253 10.01 -0.87 -4.52
C ILE A 253 10.21 0.35 -3.60
N ASP A 254 9.22 0.65 -2.76
CA ASP A 254 9.29 1.74 -1.78
C ASP A 254 10.37 1.46 -0.72
N LYS A 255 10.43 0.25 -0.18
CA LYS A 255 11.45 -0.19 0.79
C LYS A 255 12.88 -0.07 0.23
N LEU A 256 13.09 -0.52 -1.00
CA LEU A 256 14.37 -0.43 -1.69
C LEU A 256 14.64 0.98 -2.23
N ASN A 257 13.71 1.91 -2.04
CA ASN A 257 13.79 3.28 -2.49
C ASN A 257 14.13 3.40 -3.99
N LEU A 258 13.50 2.55 -4.82
CA LEU A 258 13.71 2.53 -6.26
C LEU A 258 12.91 3.64 -6.95
N ARG A 259 13.47 4.19 -8.04
CA ARG A 259 12.79 5.18 -8.86
C ARG A 259 11.91 4.49 -9.92
N HIS A 260 10.88 3.80 -9.45
CA HIS A 260 9.92 3.12 -10.30
C HIS A 260 8.52 3.26 -9.71
N ILE A 261 7.50 3.37 -10.57
CA ILE A 261 6.11 3.58 -10.15
C ILE A 261 5.28 2.37 -10.52
N VAL A 262 4.78 1.67 -9.51
CA VAL A 262 3.76 0.63 -9.65
C VAL A 262 2.44 1.18 -9.11
N SER A 263 1.68 1.84 -9.99
CA SER A 263 0.40 2.46 -9.62
C SER A 263 -0.76 1.45 -9.67
N PRO A 264 -1.96 1.79 -9.15
CA PRO A 264 -3.17 0.98 -9.28
C PRO A 264 -3.53 0.54 -10.71
N ARG A 265 -3.00 1.24 -11.73
CA ARG A 265 -3.12 0.79 -13.11
C ARG A 265 -2.49 -0.58 -13.36
N ALA A 266 -1.42 -0.93 -12.63
CA ALA A 266 -0.78 -2.24 -12.75
C ALA A 266 -1.73 -3.36 -12.26
N SER A 267 -2.44 -3.14 -11.16
CA SER A 267 -3.45 -4.08 -10.66
C SER A 267 -4.58 -4.26 -11.67
N PHE A 268 -5.13 -3.16 -12.18
CA PHE A 268 -6.24 -3.21 -13.12
C PHE A 268 -5.84 -3.76 -14.50
N PHE A 269 -4.73 -3.30 -15.09
CA PHE A 269 -4.28 -3.76 -16.40
C PHE A 269 -3.84 -5.21 -16.35
N GLY A 270 -3.08 -5.60 -15.32
CA GLY A 270 -2.62 -6.96 -15.17
C GLY A 270 -3.78 -7.95 -14.97
N ALA A 271 -4.74 -7.64 -14.11
CA ALA A 271 -5.92 -8.47 -13.94
C ALA A 271 -6.71 -8.64 -15.25
N LYS A 272 -6.84 -7.56 -16.03
CA LYS A 272 -7.51 -7.60 -17.33
C LYS A 272 -6.75 -8.45 -18.36
N LEU A 273 -5.42 -8.36 -18.40
CA LEU A 273 -4.59 -9.16 -19.30
C LEU A 273 -4.63 -10.64 -18.93
N LEU A 274 -4.49 -10.98 -17.64
CA LEU A 274 -4.62 -12.34 -17.13
C LEU A 274 -5.99 -12.94 -17.47
N GLY A 275 -7.06 -12.18 -17.29
CA GLY A 275 -8.43 -12.60 -17.65
C GLY A 275 -8.63 -12.81 -19.16
N ASN A 276 -7.74 -12.31 -20.01
CA ASN A 276 -7.73 -12.52 -21.48
C ASN A 276 -6.69 -13.54 -21.93
N GLY A 277 -6.12 -14.34 -21.01
CA GLY A 277 -5.27 -15.49 -21.33
C GLY A 277 -3.79 -15.17 -21.57
N PHE A 278 -3.32 -13.96 -21.23
CA PHE A 278 -1.89 -13.68 -21.23
C PHE A 278 -1.18 -14.47 -20.14
N SER A 279 0.06 -14.91 -20.41
CA SER A 279 0.88 -15.56 -19.40
C SER A 279 1.21 -14.61 -18.25
N ARG A 280 1.44 -15.16 -17.05
CA ARG A 280 1.86 -14.37 -15.89
C ARG A 280 3.12 -13.57 -16.15
N GLU A 281 4.11 -14.21 -16.77
CA GLU A 281 5.40 -13.61 -17.12
C GLU A 281 5.24 -12.43 -18.10
N ASP A 282 4.44 -12.59 -19.14
CA ASP A 282 4.14 -11.50 -20.07
C ASP A 282 3.51 -10.31 -19.36
N VAL A 283 2.52 -10.58 -18.49
CA VAL A 283 1.82 -9.53 -17.75
C VAL A 283 2.77 -8.79 -16.81
N GLU A 284 3.62 -9.50 -16.09
CA GLU A 284 4.62 -8.89 -15.20
C GLU A 284 5.56 -7.97 -16.00
N ASN A 285 6.08 -8.45 -17.12
CA ASN A 285 6.95 -7.66 -18.01
C ASN A 285 6.23 -6.41 -18.56
N MET A 286 4.97 -6.53 -18.96
CA MET A 286 4.19 -5.44 -19.54
C MET A 286 3.77 -4.38 -18.53
N VAL A 287 3.48 -4.74 -17.27
CA VAL A 287 2.88 -3.81 -16.32
C VAL A 287 3.73 -3.49 -15.08
N LEU A 288 4.63 -4.40 -14.67
CA LEU A 288 5.47 -4.21 -13.48
C LEU A 288 6.90 -3.82 -13.83
N TRP A 289 7.56 -4.61 -14.68
CA TRP A 289 9.01 -4.51 -14.90
C TRP A 289 9.43 -3.55 -16.01
N LYS A 290 8.50 -2.91 -16.69
CA LYS A 290 8.74 -2.01 -17.83
C LYS A 290 9.88 -1.01 -17.58
N GLY A 291 10.97 -1.15 -18.36
CA GLY A 291 12.14 -0.28 -18.26
C GLY A 291 13.09 -0.59 -17.11
N MET A 292 12.87 -1.65 -16.34
CA MET A 292 13.82 -2.16 -15.36
C MET A 292 14.86 -3.07 -16.00
N ASP A 293 16.08 -3.03 -15.45
CA ASP A 293 17.10 -4.05 -15.75
C ASP A 293 16.83 -5.33 -14.93
N GLN A 294 17.31 -6.46 -15.45
CA GLN A 294 17.06 -7.78 -14.85
C GLN A 294 17.59 -7.88 -13.41
N ALA A 295 18.75 -7.29 -13.12
CA ALA A 295 19.35 -7.36 -11.79
C ALA A 295 18.47 -6.64 -10.74
N THR A 296 17.81 -5.54 -11.13
CA THR A 296 16.85 -4.85 -10.26
C THR A 296 15.58 -5.68 -10.07
N VAL A 297 15.06 -6.32 -11.11
CA VAL A 297 13.91 -7.24 -11.03
C VAL A 297 14.22 -8.39 -10.09
N ASP A 298 15.36 -9.07 -10.27
CA ASP A 298 15.79 -10.19 -9.42
C ASP A 298 15.88 -9.78 -7.95
N LYS A 299 16.43 -8.58 -7.69
CA LYS A 299 16.50 -8.03 -6.33
C LYS A 299 15.11 -7.80 -5.71
N ILE A 300 14.13 -7.34 -6.49
CA ILE A 300 12.76 -7.18 -6.02
C ILE A 300 12.15 -8.56 -5.72
N LEU A 301 12.32 -9.52 -6.64
CA LEU A 301 11.77 -10.86 -6.52
C LEU A 301 12.29 -11.61 -5.29
N GLU A 302 13.54 -11.36 -4.89
CA GLU A 302 14.09 -11.89 -3.63
C GLU A 302 13.27 -11.53 -2.38
N TYR A 303 12.56 -10.40 -2.39
CA TYR A 303 11.70 -9.96 -1.28
C TYR A 303 10.23 -10.33 -1.48
N VAL A 304 9.79 -10.47 -2.72
CA VAL A 304 8.40 -10.76 -3.06
C VAL A 304 8.09 -12.25 -2.97
N ILE A 305 9.06 -13.09 -3.40
CA ILE A 305 8.91 -14.53 -3.43
C ILE A 305 9.46 -15.11 -2.12
N PRO A 306 8.61 -15.75 -1.29
CA PRO A 306 9.09 -16.37 -0.06
C PRO A 306 10.09 -17.49 -0.36
N VAL A 307 11.09 -17.62 0.49
CA VAL A 307 12.04 -18.75 0.43
C VAL A 307 11.36 -19.99 1.00
N GLU A 308 11.13 -20.99 0.16
CA GLU A 308 10.62 -22.28 0.59
C GLU A 308 11.71 -23.09 1.30
N ILE A 309 11.37 -23.61 2.48
CA ILE A 309 12.22 -24.55 3.22
C ILE A 309 11.62 -25.94 3.08
N LYS A 310 12.36 -26.81 2.43
CA LYS A 310 11.97 -28.20 2.23
C LYS A 310 12.69 -29.10 3.22
N SER A 311 12.00 -30.13 3.69
CA SER A 311 12.60 -31.15 4.48
C SER A 311 13.63 -31.95 3.65
N ASP A 312 14.81 -32.13 4.18
CA ASP A 312 15.84 -33.03 3.65
C ASP A 312 15.74 -34.45 4.26
N TYR A 313 14.74 -34.70 5.09
CA TYR A 313 14.56 -35.93 5.82
C TYR A 313 13.08 -36.29 6.02
N LYS A 314 12.77 -37.59 5.92
CA LYS A 314 11.46 -38.15 6.27
C LYS A 314 11.36 -38.41 7.76
N GLY A 315 10.39 -37.87 8.46
CA GLY A 315 10.25 -38.09 9.89
C GLY A 315 9.07 -37.32 10.50
N LYS A 316 9.07 -37.25 11.81
CA LYS A 316 8.11 -36.45 12.58
C LYS A 316 8.70 -35.13 12.98
N VAL A 317 7.91 -34.10 12.80
CA VAL A 317 8.24 -32.72 13.18
C VAL A 317 8.19 -32.54 14.69
N THR A 318 9.14 -31.83 15.27
CA THR A 318 9.06 -31.33 16.64
C THR A 318 9.73 -29.96 16.77
N PHE A 319 9.12 -29.10 17.55
CA PHE A 319 9.68 -27.83 18.00
C PHE A 319 10.32 -27.94 19.40
N GLY A 320 10.09 -29.08 20.08
CA GLY A 320 10.64 -29.34 21.39
C GLY A 320 12.12 -29.78 21.39
N GLU A 321 12.70 -29.84 22.57
CA GLU A 321 14.03 -30.40 22.77
C GLU A 321 14.07 -31.90 22.40
N VAL A 322 15.06 -32.28 21.60
CA VAL A 322 15.31 -33.70 21.27
C VAL A 322 16.65 -34.13 21.81
N ASN A 323 16.62 -35.13 22.70
CA ASN A 323 17.81 -35.80 23.22
C ASN A 323 18.11 -37.06 22.38
N ILE A 324 19.25 -37.06 21.72
CA ILE A 324 19.71 -38.21 20.95
C ILE A 324 20.90 -38.85 21.66
N GLY A 325 20.88 -40.17 21.76
CA GLY A 325 21.99 -40.98 22.27
C GLY A 325 21.60 -41.97 23.35
N THR A 326 22.15 -43.18 23.27
CA THR A 326 21.95 -44.28 24.21
C THR A 326 23.03 -44.35 25.31
N SER A 327 24.07 -43.53 25.18
CA SER A 327 25.23 -43.49 26.08
C SER A 327 25.38 -42.15 26.78
N TYR A 328 25.79 -42.17 28.04
CA TYR A 328 26.01 -40.99 28.90
C TYR A 328 27.05 -39.99 28.33
N TYR A 329 27.86 -40.42 27.35
CA TYR A 329 28.95 -39.63 26.74
C TYR A 329 28.60 -39.07 25.33
N GLU A 330 27.47 -39.48 24.70
CA GLU A 330 27.12 -39.13 23.33
C GLU A 330 25.77 -38.39 23.19
N LYS A 331 25.28 -37.78 24.26
CA LYS A 331 24.04 -37.01 24.19
C LYS A 331 24.25 -35.73 23.37
N LYS A 332 23.76 -35.72 22.14
CA LYS A 332 23.54 -34.49 21.40
C LYS A 332 22.17 -33.94 21.77
N LEU A 333 22.17 -32.75 22.39
CA LEU A 333 20.96 -32.00 22.71
C LEU A 333 20.65 -31.11 21.50
N HIS A 334 19.50 -31.33 20.86
CA HIS A 334 18.96 -30.39 19.91
C HIS A 334 18.04 -29.47 20.69
N PRO A 335 18.32 -28.13 20.74
CA PRO A 335 17.56 -27.20 21.56
C PRO A 335 16.13 -27.04 21.06
N GLU A 336 15.25 -26.67 21.97
CA GLU A 336 13.88 -26.30 21.66
C GLU A 336 13.88 -25.12 20.66
N VAL A 337 13.04 -25.22 19.64
CA VAL A 337 12.81 -24.15 18.67
C VAL A 337 11.79 -23.18 19.25
N SER A 338 12.21 -21.94 19.51
CA SER A 338 11.38 -20.94 20.18
C SER A 338 10.54 -20.10 19.23
N PHE A 339 10.58 -20.35 17.92
CA PHE A 339 9.88 -19.54 16.92
C PHE A 339 8.47 -20.06 16.67
N THR A 340 7.54 -19.12 16.45
CA THR A 340 6.18 -19.39 15.99
C THR A 340 5.94 -18.73 14.63
N THR A 341 4.91 -19.14 13.92
CA THR A 341 4.52 -18.45 12.68
C THR A 341 4.35 -16.96 12.92
N GLY A 342 5.02 -16.13 12.10
CA GLY A 342 5.09 -14.70 12.25
C GLY A 342 6.29 -14.16 13.04
N SER A 343 7.14 -15.04 13.57
CA SER A 343 8.39 -14.62 14.23
C SER A 343 9.46 -14.22 13.23
N GLU A 344 10.30 -13.26 13.61
CA GLU A 344 11.51 -12.92 12.87
C GLU A 344 12.59 -13.95 13.17
N VAL A 345 13.25 -14.47 12.14
CA VAL A 345 14.37 -15.41 12.21
C VAL A 345 15.58 -14.89 11.47
N LYS A 346 16.77 -15.27 11.93
CA LYS A 346 18.03 -14.96 11.25
C LYS A 346 18.60 -16.19 10.59
N LYS A 347 19.34 -15.98 9.51
CA LYS A 347 20.05 -17.04 8.81
C LYS A 347 20.90 -17.88 9.76
N GLY A 348 20.72 -19.20 9.72
CA GLY A 348 21.41 -20.17 10.57
C GLY A 348 20.75 -20.44 11.92
N GLU A 349 19.65 -19.78 12.26
CA GLU A 349 18.86 -20.13 13.45
C GLU A 349 18.06 -21.41 13.22
N ALA A 350 18.00 -22.26 14.24
CA ALA A 350 17.22 -23.51 14.19
C ALA A 350 15.73 -23.19 14.11
N ILE A 351 15.05 -23.72 13.10
CA ILE A 351 13.62 -23.47 12.89
C ILE A 351 12.77 -24.72 13.14
N LEU A 352 13.33 -25.90 13.02
CA LEU A 352 12.58 -27.14 13.13
C LEU A 352 13.51 -28.32 13.40
N ASN A 353 13.06 -29.27 14.19
CA ASN A 353 13.70 -30.58 14.39
C ASN A 353 12.82 -31.67 13.74
N ILE A 354 13.43 -32.61 13.05
CA ILE A 354 12.77 -33.77 12.45
C ILE A 354 13.44 -35.04 13.01
N TYR A 355 12.66 -35.96 13.55
CA TYR A 355 13.14 -37.23 14.05
C TYR A 355 12.51 -38.42 13.32
N GLY A 356 13.32 -39.46 13.06
CA GLY A 356 12.86 -40.71 12.44
C GLY A 356 12.07 -41.58 13.42
N GLU A 357 11.60 -42.73 12.93
CA GLU A 357 10.82 -43.70 13.70
C GLU A 357 11.56 -44.22 14.94
N THR A 358 12.87 -44.28 14.93
CA THR A 358 13.74 -44.76 15.99
C THR A 358 14.42 -43.62 16.72
N ARG A 359 13.91 -42.50 16.93
CA ARG A 359 14.46 -41.33 17.68
C ARG A 359 16.01 -41.22 17.78
N ASP A 360 16.76 -42.13 17.13
CA ASP A 360 18.23 -42.19 17.15
C ASP A 360 18.86 -41.20 16.19
N LYS A 361 18.05 -40.64 15.28
CA LYS A 361 18.46 -39.64 14.29
C LYS A 361 17.50 -38.46 14.34
N CYS A 362 18.05 -37.32 14.62
CA CYS A 362 17.34 -36.05 14.53
C CYS A 362 18.04 -35.13 13.52
N HIS A 363 17.29 -34.61 12.60
CA HIS A 363 17.74 -33.61 11.64
C HIS A 363 17.22 -32.24 12.08
N ARG A 364 18.12 -31.29 12.17
CA ARG A 364 17.81 -29.89 12.46
C ARG A 364 17.78 -29.15 11.14
N LEU A 365 16.71 -28.43 10.91
CA LEU A 365 16.59 -27.44 9.82
C LEU A 365 16.87 -26.04 10.36
N ASP A 366 17.74 -25.34 9.66
CA ASP A 366 18.12 -23.96 9.97
C ASP A 366 17.53 -23.00 8.92
N ALA A 367 17.29 -21.76 9.33
CA ALA A 367 16.81 -20.71 8.44
C ALA A 367 17.85 -20.39 7.35
N PRO A 368 17.53 -20.50 6.06
CA PRO A 368 18.44 -20.18 4.97
C PRO A 368 18.65 -18.68 4.76
N ALA A 369 17.77 -17.84 5.29
CA ALA A 369 17.80 -16.38 5.15
C ALA A 369 17.16 -15.69 6.37
N ASP A 370 17.44 -14.41 6.52
CA ASP A 370 16.73 -13.55 7.48
C ASP A 370 15.32 -13.26 6.99
N GLY A 371 14.35 -13.19 7.90
CA GLY A 371 12.98 -12.82 7.54
C GLY A 371 11.93 -13.30 8.53
N ILE A 372 10.68 -13.23 8.10
CA ILE A 372 9.53 -13.69 8.90
C ILE A 372 9.16 -15.11 8.49
N ILE A 373 9.17 -16.03 9.45
CA ILE A 373 8.86 -17.44 9.20
C ILE A 373 7.37 -17.73 9.27
N THR A 374 6.91 -18.57 8.34
CA THR A 374 5.58 -19.17 8.34
C THR A 374 5.69 -20.68 8.24
N TYR A 375 5.30 -21.41 9.28
CA TYR A 375 5.28 -22.86 9.26
C TYR A 375 4.12 -23.41 8.45
N LYS A 376 4.39 -24.50 7.72
CA LYS A 376 3.40 -25.25 6.94
C LYS A 376 3.11 -26.63 7.54
N VAL A 377 3.70 -26.92 8.70
CA VAL A 377 3.61 -28.18 9.42
C VAL A 377 3.33 -27.95 10.89
N GLU A 378 2.75 -28.95 11.55
CA GLU A 378 2.38 -28.93 12.96
C GLU A 378 3.26 -29.86 13.79
N GLU A 379 3.30 -29.66 15.12
CA GLU A 379 3.98 -30.52 16.07
C GLU A 379 3.49 -31.98 15.94
N GLY A 380 4.41 -32.91 15.83
CA GLY A 380 4.11 -34.33 15.69
C GLY A 380 3.68 -34.80 14.30
N GLN A 381 3.55 -33.89 13.32
CA GLN A 381 3.19 -34.23 11.95
C GLN A 381 4.29 -35.07 11.30
N THR A 382 3.92 -36.13 10.58
CA THR A 382 4.84 -36.90 9.74
C THR A 382 5.00 -36.21 8.40
N ILE A 383 6.23 -36.00 7.96
CA ILE A 383 6.59 -35.34 6.70
C ILE A 383 7.48 -36.26 5.84
N GLU A 384 7.44 -36.03 4.55
CA GLU A 384 8.27 -36.69 3.56
C GLU A 384 9.47 -35.82 3.17
N GLU A 385 10.53 -36.45 2.67
CA GLU A 385 11.67 -35.75 2.07
C GLU A 385 11.19 -34.89 0.88
N GLY A 386 11.65 -33.63 0.78
CA GLY A 386 11.24 -32.67 -0.25
C GLY A 386 9.95 -31.93 0.07
N GLN A 387 9.23 -32.27 1.14
CA GLN A 387 8.03 -31.55 1.54
C GLN A 387 8.37 -30.15 2.06
N VAL A 388 7.61 -29.14 1.64
CA VAL A 388 7.73 -27.76 2.17
C VAL A 388 7.25 -27.74 3.61
N VAL A 389 8.13 -27.39 4.55
CA VAL A 389 7.85 -27.35 5.99
C VAL A 389 7.70 -25.94 6.54
N ALA A 390 8.34 -24.97 5.93
CA ALA A 390 8.21 -23.57 6.28
C ALA A 390 8.52 -22.68 5.08
N MET A 391 8.15 -21.41 5.20
CA MET A 391 8.46 -20.35 4.25
C MET A 391 9.02 -19.16 5.01
N ILE A 392 10.03 -18.49 4.45
CA ILE A 392 10.58 -17.24 4.99
C ILE A 392 10.36 -16.13 4.00
N GLU A 393 9.63 -15.10 4.42
CA GLU A 393 9.51 -13.83 3.70
C GLU A 393 10.63 -12.90 4.19
N LYS A 394 11.49 -12.40 3.30
CA LYS A 394 12.53 -11.43 3.66
C LYS A 394 11.88 -10.17 4.26
N ALA A 395 12.30 -9.82 5.47
CA ALA A 395 11.76 -8.69 6.22
C ALA A 395 12.19 -7.32 5.63
#